data_fc4034793bc1d386bc5abd74314df5a0
#
_entry.id   fc4034793bc1d386bc5abd74314df5a0
#
_cell.length_a   1.000
_cell.length_b   1.000
_cell.length_c   1.000
_cell.angle_alpha   90.00
_cell.angle_beta   90.00
_cell.angle_gamma   90.00
#
_symmetry.space_group_name_H-M   'P 1'
#
loop_
_entity.id
_entity.type
_entity.pdbx_description
1 polymer ?
#
loop_
_entity_poly.entity_id
_entity_poly.type
_entity_poly.pdbx_seq_one_letter_code
_entity_poly.pdbx_strand_id
1 'polypeptide(L)'
;MRRRVITFGTFDLFHVGHLLLLERAAARGDELVVGVATDAQTRRRKGRDPVFPQDHRMAIVAAVRCVAAVFPEHRFEDKHRHIADRGASVLVMGDDWAGHFDHLARLCEVVYVPRTPAISTTATIAAIAERGLAPGSAPEVPVAGVVAR
;
A
#
# COMPACT_ATOMS: atom_id res chain seq x y z
N MET A 1 23.37 9.68 6.76
CA MET A 1 22.18 9.89 5.92
C MET A 1 21.11 8.87 6.26
N ARG A 2 19.88 9.30 6.40
CA ARG A 2 18.75 8.37 6.62
C ARG A 2 18.50 7.53 5.37
N ARG A 3 18.42 6.24 5.57
CA ARG A 3 18.03 5.28 4.53
C ARG A 3 16.51 5.22 4.45
N ARG A 4 15.92 5.96 3.52
CA ARG A 4 14.46 6.00 3.34
C ARG A 4 14.00 4.86 2.46
N VAL A 5 13.01 4.13 2.94
CA VAL A 5 12.33 3.06 2.22
C VAL A 5 11.00 3.57 1.70
N ILE A 6 10.66 3.22 0.48
CA ILE A 6 9.37 3.51 -0.15
C ILE A 6 8.69 2.21 -0.56
N THR A 7 7.40 2.12 -0.34
CA THR A 7 6.57 1.04 -0.86
C THR A 7 5.23 1.57 -1.35
N PHE A 8 4.53 0.80 -2.16
CA PHE A 8 3.28 1.18 -2.78
C PHE A 8 2.26 0.06 -2.68
N GLY A 9 0.99 0.42 -2.59
CA GLY A 9 -0.10 -0.54 -2.61
C GLY A 9 -1.46 0.12 -2.56
N THR A 10 -2.50 -0.67 -2.71
CA THR A 10 -3.88 -0.25 -2.53
C THR A 10 -4.28 -0.30 -1.05
N PHE A 11 -3.83 -1.31 -0.32
CA PHE A 11 -4.11 -1.52 1.10
C PHE A 11 -5.60 -1.55 1.41
N ASP A 12 -6.39 -2.14 0.52
CA ASP A 12 -7.82 -2.30 0.71
C ASP A 12 -8.14 -3.43 1.68
N LEU A 13 -9.15 -3.24 2.54
CA LEU A 13 -9.49 -4.18 3.61
C LEU A 13 -8.25 -4.58 4.41
N PHE A 14 -7.58 -3.60 4.98
CA PHE A 14 -6.28 -3.77 5.64
C PHE A 14 -6.24 -5.01 6.54
N HIS A 15 -5.29 -5.90 6.30
CA HIS A 15 -5.16 -7.18 6.98
C HIS A 15 -3.71 -7.44 7.41
N VAL A 16 -3.48 -8.55 8.08
CA VAL A 16 -2.15 -8.89 8.62
C VAL A 16 -1.09 -9.03 7.53
N GLY A 17 -1.46 -9.44 6.32
CA GLY A 17 -0.54 -9.50 5.18
C GLY A 17 0.01 -8.13 4.80
N HIS A 18 -0.82 -7.09 4.81
CA HIS A 18 -0.40 -5.70 4.63
C HIS A 18 0.54 -5.24 5.75
N LEU A 19 0.19 -5.56 7.01
CA LEU A 19 1.02 -5.21 8.15
C LEU A 19 2.41 -5.82 8.05
N LEU A 20 2.50 -7.11 7.76
CA LEU A 20 3.78 -7.82 7.63
C LEU A 20 4.63 -7.28 6.48
N LEU A 21 4.00 -6.91 5.35
CA LEU A 21 4.69 -6.24 4.24
C LEU A 21 5.33 -4.93 4.69
N LEU A 22 4.55 -4.09 5.40
CA LEU A 22 5.04 -2.80 5.90
C LEU A 22 6.17 -2.97 6.92
N GLU A 23 6.07 -3.94 7.82
CA GLU A 23 7.13 -4.24 8.79
C GLU A 23 8.41 -4.74 8.10
N ARG A 24 8.29 -5.63 7.12
CA ARG A 24 9.42 -6.10 6.33
C ARG A 24 10.07 -4.99 5.51
N ALA A 25 9.26 -4.09 4.96
CA ALA A 25 9.76 -2.91 4.27
C ALA A 25 10.50 -1.97 5.25
N ALA A 26 9.91 -1.65 6.39
CA ALA A 26 10.51 -0.79 7.40
C ALA A 26 11.86 -1.32 7.90
N ALA A 27 12.02 -2.63 7.99
CA ALA A 27 13.28 -3.26 8.39
C ALA A 27 14.44 -3.04 7.40
N ARG A 28 14.17 -2.49 6.22
CA ARG A 28 15.19 -2.22 5.19
C ARG A 28 15.83 -0.84 5.28
N GLY A 29 15.41 0.00 6.23
CA GLY A 29 15.96 1.33 6.40
C GLY A 29 15.54 2.00 7.69
N ASP A 30 15.73 3.31 7.75
CA ASP A 30 15.48 4.10 8.95
C ASP A 30 14.07 4.72 8.97
N GLU A 31 13.47 4.88 7.80
CA GLU A 31 12.20 5.57 7.62
C GLU A 31 11.41 4.94 6.48
N LEU A 32 10.15 4.57 6.73
CA LEU A 32 9.26 4.03 5.72
C LEU A 32 8.21 5.06 5.30
N VAL A 33 8.16 5.36 4.00
CA VAL A 33 7.10 6.15 3.38
C VAL A 33 6.26 5.28 2.45
N VAL A 34 4.95 5.48 2.43
CA VAL A 34 4.02 4.60 1.75
C VAL A 34 3.14 5.35 0.77
N GLY A 35 3.20 4.97 -0.50
CA GLY A 35 2.30 5.43 -1.53
C GLY A 35 1.03 4.57 -1.55
N VAL A 36 -0.12 5.20 -1.37
CA VAL A 36 -1.42 4.52 -1.39
C VAL A 36 -2.14 4.87 -2.69
N ALA A 37 -2.48 3.85 -3.47
CA ALA A 37 -3.18 4.03 -4.74
C ALA A 37 -4.50 4.75 -4.53
N THR A 38 -4.78 5.77 -5.35
CA THR A 38 -6.08 6.46 -5.34
C THR A 38 -7.19 5.52 -5.82
N ASP A 39 -8.43 5.87 -5.51
CA ASP A 39 -9.59 5.11 -6.01
C ASP A 39 -9.61 5.10 -7.54
N ALA A 40 -9.32 6.23 -8.18
CA ALA A 40 -9.26 6.34 -9.63
C ALA A 40 -8.16 5.45 -10.24
N GLN A 41 -6.96 5.41 -9.62
CA GLN A 41 -5.89 4.54 -10.10
C GLN A 41 -6.26 3.06 -9.96
N THR A 42 -6.84 2.67 -8.83
CA THR A 42 -7.28 1.29 -8.60
C THR A 42 -8.35 0.87 -9.60
N ARG A 43 -9.32 1.75 -9.88
CA ARG A 43 -10.35 1.50 -10.90
C ARG A 43 -9.74 1.30 -12.29
N ARG A 44 -8.78 2.13 -12.69
CA ARG A 44 -8.08 1.97 -13.98
C ARG A 44 -7.34 0.64 -14.09
N ARG A 45 -6.70 0.19 -13.01
CA ARG A 45 -5.89 -1.03 -13.03
C ARG A 45 -6.68 -2.31 -12.82
N LYS A 46 -7.67 -2.29 -11.92
CA LYS A 46 -8.40 -3.49 -11.49
C LYS A 46 -9.82 -3.57 -12.05
N GLY A 47 -10.30 -2.50 -12.71
CA GLY A 47 -11.66 -2.43 -13.23
C GLY A 47 -12.75 -2.27 -12.18
N ARG A 48 -12.39 -2.01 -10.92
CA ARG A 48 -13.33 -1.82 -9.81
C ARG A 48 -12.78 -0.85 -8.77
N ASP A 49 -13.68 -0.23 -8.03
CA ASP A 49 -13.31 0.58 -6.87
C ASP A 49 -12.82 -0.29 -5.71
N PRO A 50 -11.93 0.22 -4.86
CA PRO A 50 -11.66 -0.40 -3.57
C PRO A 50 -12.93 -0.46 -2.72
N VAL A 51 -12.99 -1.41 -1.79
CA VAL A 51 -14.09 -1.49 -0.80
C VAL A 51 -14.01 -0.31 0.16
N PHE A 52 -12.80 0.01 0.65
CA PHE A 52 -12.57 1.21 1.46
C PHE A 52 -12.14 2.38 0.58
N PRO A 53 -12.75 3.55 0.76
CA PRO A 53 -12.34 4.75 0.02
C PRO A 53 -10.92 5.16 0.39
N GLN A 54 -10.29 5.94 -0.48
CA GLN A 54 -8.88 6.33 -0.37
C GLN A 54 -8.53 6.96 0.97
N ASP A 55 -9.33 7.86 1.49
CA ASP A 55 -9.09 8.53 2.77
C ASP A 55 -9.06 7.56 3.94
N HIS A 56 -9.94 6.56 3.97
CA HIS A 56 -9.93 5.50 4.98
C HIS A 56 -8.66 4.65 4.87
N ARG A 57 -8.31 4.23 3.67
CA ARG A 57 -7.12 3.41 3.43
C ARG A 57 -5.84 4.13 3.83
N MET A 58 -5.72 5.41 3.47
CA MET A 58 -4.58 6.25 3.87
C MET A 58 -4.52 6.46 5.39
N ALA A 59 -5.67 6.69 6.03
CA ALA A 59 -5.75 6.85 7.48
C ALA A 59 -5.25 5.62 8.24
N ILE A 60 -5.68 4.44 7.81
CA ILE A 60 -5.29 3.17 8.44
C ILE A 60 -3.78 2.94 8.28
N VAL A 61 -3.26 3.10 7.07
CA VAL A 61 -1.82 2.94 6.82
C VAL A 61 -0.99 3.95 7.61
N ALA A 62 -1.45 5.20 7.70
CA ALA A 62 -0.75 6.24 8.47
C ALA A 62 -0.69 5.93 9.98
N ALA A 63 -1.64 5.16 10.50
CA ALA A 63 -1.68 4.75 11.90
C ALA A 63 -0.80 3.54 12.23
N VAL A 64 -0.25 2.86 11.22
CA VAL A 64 0.66 1.74 11.42
C VAL A 64 1.98 2.26 11.99
N ARG A 65 2.41 1.67 13.10
CA ARG A 65 3.55 2.17 13.90
C ARG A 65 4.83 2.37 13.09
N CYS A 66 5.13 1.50 12.15
CA CYS A 66 6.38 1.55 11.37
C CYS A 66 6.32 2.52 10.18
N VAL A 67 5.18 3.16 9.92
CA VAL A 67 5.00 4.09 8.80
C VAL A 67 5.27 5.52 9.26
N ALA A 68 6.22 6.19 8.61
CA ALA A 68 6.58 7.58 8.91
C ALA A 68 5.68 8.57 8.18
N ALA A 69 5.29 8.27 6.95
CA ALA A 69 4.42 9.12 6.15
C ALA A 69 3.68 8.33 5.07
N VAL A 70 2.51 8.83 4.68
CA VAL A 70 1.71 8.33 3.55
C VAL A 70 1.47 9.43 2.53
N PHE A 71 1.33 9.05 1.29
CA PHE A 71 0.99 9.96 0.20
C PHE A 71 0.12 9.24 -0.84
N PRO A 72 -0.72 9.96 -1.59
CA PRO A 72 -1.53 9.35 -2.63
C PRO A 72 -0.69 9.03 -3.87
N GLU A 73 -0.85 7.84 -4.41
CA GLU A 73 -0.31 7.48 -5.72
C GLU A 73 -1.41 7.63 -6.76
N HIS A 74 -1.34 8.68 -7.58
CA HIS A 74 -2.33 8.96 -8.62
C HIS A 74 -2.13 8.15 -9.89
N ARG A 75 -0.88 7.81 -10.21
CA ARG A 75 -0.51 7.04 -11.40
C ARG A 75 0.53 5.98 -11.06
N PHE A 76 0.24 4.76 -11.47
CA PHE A 76 1.12 3.62 -11.25
C PHE A 76 2.52 3.82 -11.86
N GLU A 77 2.58 4.49 -13.00
CA GLU A 77 3.80 4.71 -13.77
C GLU A 77 4.73 5.75 -13.16
N ASP A 78 4.24 6.56 -12.22
CA ASP A 78 4.99 7.67 -11.64
C ASP A 78 5.86 7.28 -10.42
N LYS A 79 6.05 5.99 -10.16
CA LYS A 79 6.89 5.52 -9.04
C LYS A 79 8.31 6.10 -9.08
N HIS A 80 8.89 6.23 -10.27
CA HIS A 80 10.21 6.85 -10.43
C HIS A 80 10.27 8.28 -9.91
N ARG A 81 9.20 9.07 -10.12
CA ARG A 81 9.09 10.44 -9.59
C ARG A 81 8.99 10.43 -8.08
N HIS A 82 8.13 9.58 -7.52
CA HIS A 82 7.97 9.47 -6.08
C HIS A 82 9.28 9.06 -5.38
N ILE A 83 10.05 8.15 -5.99
CA ILE A 83 11.38 7.75 -5.49
C ILE A 83 12.33 8.95 -5.47
N ALA A 84 12.42 9.68 -6.59
CA ALA A 84 13.29 10.83 -6.71
C ALA A 84 12.90 11.98 -5.78
N ASP A 85 11.62 12.38 -5.80
CA ASP A 85 11.11 13.53 -5.03
C ASP A 85 11.24 13.33 -3.51
N ARG A 86 11.19 12.08 -3.05
CA ARG A 86 11.30 11.73 -1.63
C ARG A 86 12.68 11.26 -1.22
N GLY A 87 13.62 11.21 -2.15
CA GLY A 87 14.98 10.76 -1.88
C GLY A 87 15.01 9.33 -1.32
N ALA A 88 14.16 8.45 -1.85
CA ALA A 88 14.10 7.07 -1.38
C ALA A 88 15.34 6.28 -1.84
N SER A 89 15.94 5.55 -0.91
CA SER A 89 17.13 4.72 -1.16
C SER A 89 16.76 3.28 -1.50
N VAL A 90 15.57 2.84 -1.09
CA VAL A 90 15.11 1.46 -1.27
C VAL A 90 13.63 1.47 -1.66
N LEU A 91 13.31 0.77 -2.74
CA LEU A 91 11.93 0.41 -3.09
C LEU A 91 11.67 -1.03 -2.62
N VAL A 92 10.67 -1.23 -1.82
CA VAL A 92 10.22 -2.57 -1.40
C VAL A 92 8.84 -2.85 -2.00
N MET A 93 8.70 -3.98 -2.65
CA MET A 93 7.43 -4.48 -3.19
C MET A 93 7.26 -5.96 -2.80
N GLY A 94 6.03 -6.46 -2.83
CA GLY A 94 5.78 -7.90 -2.67
C GLY A 94 6.38 -8.71 -3.82
N ASP A 95 6.72 -9.97 -3.58
CA ASP A 95 7.36 -10.84 -4.56
C ASP A 95 6.45 -11.25 -5.73
N ASP A 96 5.14 -11.04 -5.62
CA ASP A 96 4.21 -11.11 -6.76
C ASP A 96 4.54 -10.11 -7.87
N TRP A 97 5.31 -9.08 -7.56
CA TRP A 97 5.83 -8.09 -8.49
C TRP A 97 7.28 -8.38 -8.95
N ALA A 98 7.86 -9.52 -8.59
CA ALA A 98 9.26 -9.81 -8.88
C ALA A 98 9.61 -9.54 -10.34
N GLY A 99 10.65 -8.74 -10.58
CA GLY A 99 11.12 -8.33 -11.90
C GLY A 99 10.43 -7.10 -12.48
N HIS A 100 9.19 -6.76 -12.08
CA HIS A 100 8.41 -5.67 -12.67
C HIS A 100 9.00 -4.27 -12.46
N PHE A 101 9.79 -4.09 -11.41
CA PHE A 101 10.38 -2.79 -11.05
C PHE A 101 11.90 -2.76 -11.15
N ASP A 102 12.52 -3.78 -11.77
CA ASP A 102 13.97 -3.87 -11.90
C ASP A 102 14.58 -2.67 -12.64
N HIS A 103 13.83 -2.07 -13.56
CA HIS A 103 14.25 -0.85 -14.27
C HIS A 103 14.47 0.36 -13.34
N LEU A 104 13.91 0.33 -12.11
CA LEU A 104 14.11 1.37 -11.11
C LEU A 104 15.41 1.21 -10.31
N ALA A 105 16.14 0.10 -10.53
CA ALA A 105 17.43 -0.14 -9.87
C ALA A 105 18.50 0.93 -10.17
N ARG A 106 18.30 1.70 -11.23
CA ARG A 106 19.14 2.88 -11.53
C ARG A 106 18.93 4.05 -10.56
N LEU A 107 17.81 4.07 -9.82
CA LEU A 107 17.43 5.16 -8.91
C LEU A 107 17.62 4.77 -7.45
N CYS A 108 17.34 3.53 -7.10
CA CYS A 108 17.37 3.03 -5.74
C CYS A 108 17.55 1.51 -5.72
N GLU A 109 17.86 0.95 -4.56
CA GLU A 109 17.81 -0.51 -4.39
C GLU A 109 16.37 -1.01 -4.54
N VAL A 110 16.16 -2.06 -5.32
CA VAL A 110 14.84 -2.69 -5.49
C VAL A 110 14.84 -4.05 -4.79
N VAL A 111 13.92 -4.21 -3.85
CA VAL A 111 13.80 -5.41 -3.01
C VAL A 111 12.39 -5.97 -3.13
N TYR A 112 12.28 -7.24 -3.40
CA TYR A 112 11.01 -7.98 -3.35
C TYR A 112 10.97 -8.82 -2.09
N VAL A 113 9.90 -8.69 -1.31
CA VAL A 113 9.73 -9.42 -0.05
C VAL A 113 8.62 -10.46 -0.19
N PRO A 114 8.74 -11.60 0.50
CA PRO A 114 7.74 -12.66 0.42
C PRO A 114 6.35 -12.18 0.87
N ARG A 115 5.32 -12.59 0.12
CA ARG A 115 3.92 -12.44 0.55
C ARG A 115 3.62 -13.42 1.68
N THR A 116 2.67 -13.03 2.55
CA THR A 116 2.11 -13.97 3.52
C THR A 116 1.15 -14.91 2.81
N PRO A 117 1.38 -16.24 2.80
CA PRO A 117 0.53 -17.18 2.09
C PRO A 117 -0.91 -17.15 2.57
N ALA A 118 -1.86 -17.39 1.66
CA ALA A 118 -3.31 -17.49 1.90
C ALA A 118 -3.99 -16.21 2.46
N ILE A 119 -3.28 -15.10 2.56
CA ILE A 119 -3.82 -13.83 3.03
C ILE A 119 -3.78 -12.82 1.90
N SER A 120 -4.96 -12.39 1.44
CA SER A 120 -5.12 -11.34 0.44
C SER A 120 -6.49 -10.69 0.56
N THR A 121 -6.64 -9.48 0.05
CA THR A 121 -7.93 -8.80 -0.04
C THR A 121 -8.94 -9.63 -0.84
N THR A 122 -8.52 -10.22 -1.96
CA THR A 122 -9.37 -11.10 -2.77
C THR A 122 -9.85 -12.32 -1.99
N ALA A 123 -8.97 -12.99 -1.23
CA ALA A 123 -9.33 -14.12 -0.39
C ALA A 123 -10.30 -13.72 0.74
N THR A 124 -10.13 -12.54 1.31
CA THR A 124 -11.01 -11.99 2.34
C THR A 124 -12.41 -11.74 1.79
N ILE A 125 -12.52 -11.12 0.62
CA ILE A 125 -13.80 -10.88 -0.06
C ILE A 125 -14.52 -12.22 -0.36
N ALA A 126 -13.78 -13.20 -0.87
CA ALA A 126 -14.32 -14.53 -1.14
C ALA A 126 -14.81 -15.22 0.13
N ALA A 127 -14.08 -15.15 1.24
CA ALA A 127 -14.48 -15.73 2.51
C ALA A 127 -15.75 -15.09 3.07
N ILE A 128 -15.93 -13.78 2.92
CA ILE A 128 -17.15 -13.07 3.31
C ILE A 128 -18.33 -13.56 2.47
N ALA A 129 -18.17 -13.67 1.16
CA ALA A 129 -19.22 -14.16 0.26
C ALA A 129 -19.64 -15.60 0.59
N GLU A 130 -18.67 -16.50 0.84
CA GLU A 130 -18.91 -17.89 1.20
C GLU A 130 -19.66 -18.05 2.53
N ARG A 131 -19.42 -17.14 3.49
CA ARG A 131 -20.12 -17.14 4.78
C ARG A 131 -21.54 -16.59 4.71
N GLY A 132 -21.99 -16.13 3.54
CA GLY A 132 -23.32 -15.56 3.36
C GLY A 132 -23.57 -14.29 4.15
N LEU A 133 -22.51 -13.56 4.48
CA LEU A 133 -22.60 -12.26 5.13
C LEU A 133 -23.04 -11.24 4.08
N ALA A 134 -24.33 -10.91 4.08
CA ALA A 134 -24.84 -9.85 3.21
C ALA A 134 -24.21 -8.51 3.59
N PRO A 135 -23.81 -7.67 2.61
CA PRO A 135 -23.39 -6.33 2.92
C PRO A 135 -24.54 -5.55 3.55
N GLY A 136 -24.44 -5.30 4.84
CA GLY A 136 -25.27 -4.30 5.48
C GLY A 136 -24.89 -2.92 4.97
N SER A 137 -25.81 -1.96 4.96
CA SER A 137 -25.47 -0.56 4.74
C SER A 137 -24.47 -0.13 5.84
N ALA A 138 -23.19 -0.04 5.47
CA ALA A 138 -22.20 0.49 6.39
C ALA A 138 -22.56 1.93 6.73
N PRO A 139 -22.57 2.32 8.01
CA PRO A 139 -22.72 3.72 8.36
C PRO A 139 -21.54 4.50 7.77
N GLU A 140 -21.82 5.64 7.16
CA GLU A 140 -20.76 6.57 6.80
C GLU A 140 -20.08 7.06 8.08
N VAL A 141 -18.86 6.62 8.30
CA VAL A 141 -18.03 7.13 9.39
C VAL A 141 -17.15 8.23 8.82
N PRO A 142 -17.41 9.50 9.16
CA PRO A 142 -16.53 10.56 8.72
C PRO A 142 -15.18 10.40 9.38
N VAL A 143 -14.12 10.30 8.59
CA VAL A 143 -12.74 10.36 9.10
C VAL A 143 -12.37 11.84 9.19
N ALA A 144 -12.73 12.49 10.29
CA ALA A 144 -12.29 13.85 10.57
C ALA A 144 -10.80 13.86 10.93
N GLY A 145 -10.00 14.64 10.21
CA GLY A 145 -8.66 15.03 10.66
C GLY A 145 -7.50 14.17 10.23
N VAL A 146 -7.61 13.36 9.19
CA VAL A 146 -6.42 12.73 8.59
C VAL A 146 -5.68 13.76 7.75
N VAL A 147 -4.82 14.50 8.40
CA VAL A 147 -3.81 15.30 7.73
C VAL A 147 -2.69 14.37 7.31
N ALA A 148 -2.44 14.27 6.02
CA ALA A 148 -1.22 13.63 5.52
C ALA A 148 -0.01 14.37 6.14
N ARG A 149 0.74 13.67 6.97
CA ARG A 149 2.00 14.18 7.54
C ARG A 149 3.13 14.04 6.55
#